data_b255c1312955a511ad197351c838ba8c
#
_entry.id   b255c1312955a511ad197351c838ba8c
#
_cell.length_a   1.000
_cell.length_b   1.000
_cell.length_c   1.000
_cell.angle_alpha   90.00
_cell.angle_beta   90.00
_cell.angle_gamma   90.00
#
_symmetry.space_group_name_H-M   'P 1'
#
loop_
_entity.id
_entity.type
_entity.pdbx_description
1 polymer ?
#
loop_
_entity_poly.entity_id
_entity_poly.type
_entity_poly.pdbx_seq_one_letter_code
_entity_poly.pdbx_strand_id
1 'polypeptide(L)'
;MKRKKRIHSGVCITDEHIVCVTAHIENKTMVITDALEMKRTGPIDEDVTKFIETYDLDEGAYSIVANIDTQMHVAPYDPHDFDMKEFIKWNIEDYFSFEGDSFQMDACRREYPRHNYHMFMVAVDRHSLELLKQGIRDTYA
;
A
#
# COMPACT_ATOMS: atom_id res chain seq x y z
N MET A 1 11.21 -33.60 -5.56
CA MET A 1 10.92 -32.49 -4.65
C MET A 1 9.79 -31.62 -5.23
N LYS A 2 8.61 -31.66 -4.65
CA LYS A 2 7.50 -30.78 -5.12
C LYS A 2 7.86 -29.34 -4.76
N ARG A 3 8.01 -28.46 -5.79
CA ARG A 3 8.14 -27.03 -5.54
C ARG A 3 6.89 -26.55 -4.79
N LYS A 4 7.07 -25.90 -3.63
CA LYS A 4 5.97 -25.21 -2.96
C LYS A 4 5.34 -24.21 -3.94
N LYS A 5 4.04 -24.35 -4.19
CA LYS A 5 3.30 -23.34 -4.97
C LYS A 5 3.42 -22.01 -4.27
N ARG A 6 3.85 -20.96 -4.99
CA ARG A 6 3.82 -19.60 -4.45
C ARG A 6 2.38 -19.13 -4.44
N ILE A 7 1.89 -18.85 -3.25
CA ILE A 7 0.56 -18.28 -3.03
C ILE A 7 0.72 -16.77 -2.88
N HIS A 8 -0.06 -16.03 -3.63
CA HIS A 8 -0.12 -14.57 -3.57
C HIS A 8 -1.51 -14.15 -3.12
N SER A 9 -1.57 -13.29 -2.13
CA SER A 9 -2.84 -12.72 -1.65
C SER A 9 -2.79 -11.21 -1.76
N GLY A 10 -3.82 -10.64 -2.35
CA GLY A 10 -4.02 -9.22 -2.48
C GLY A 10 -5.29 -8.77 -1.79
N VAL A 11 -5.23 -7.68 -1.06
CA VAL A 11 -6.37 -7.08 -0.36
C VAL A 11 -6.60 -5.68 -0.90
N CYS A 12 -7.84 -5.39 -1.27
CA CYS A 12 -8.27 -4.05 -1.67
C CYS A 12 -9.29 -3.54 -0.66
N ILE A 13 -9.04 -2.38 -0.08
CA ILE A 13 -9.92 -1.74 0.89
C ILE A 13 -10.42 -0.43 0.26
N THR A 14 -11.71 -0.39 -0.04
CA THR A 14 -12.38 0.83 -0.51
C THR A 14 -13.24 1.42 0.61
N ASP A 15 -13.94 2.51 0.33
CA ASP A 15 -14.88 3.09 1.29
C ASP A 15 -16.07 2.17 1.58
N GLU A 16 -16.39 1.26 0.66
CA GLU A 16 -17.58 0.42 0.74
C GLU A 16 -17.28 -1.05 1.03
N HIS A 17 -16.14 -1.58 0.59
CA HIS A 17 -15.85 -3.01 0.64
C HIS A 17 -14.40 -3.30 1.02
N ILE A 18 -14.20 -4.51 1.57
CA ILE A 18 -12.90 -5.16 1.65
C ILE A 18 -12.97 -6.41 0.78
N VAL A 19 -12.02 -6.56 -0.12
CA VAL A 19 -11.91 -7.70 -1.03
C VAL A 19 -10.56 -8.34 -0.87
N CYS A 20 -10.51 -9.66 -0.74
CA CYS A 20 -9.26 -10.42 -0.73
C CYS A 20 -9.30 -11.47 -1.84
N VAL A 21 -8.26 -11.48 -2.66
CA VAL A 21 -8.07 -12.46 -3.71
C VAL A 21 -6.80 -13.23 -3.46
N THR A 22 -6.90 -14.54 -3.49
CA THR A 22 -5.75 -15.45 -3.37
C THR A 22 -5.53 -16.18 -4.68
N ALA A 23 -4.30 -16.21 -5.14
CA ALA A 23 -3.92 -16.81 -6.40
C ALA A 23 -2.58 -17.54 -6.31
N HIS A 24 -2.35 -18.47 -7.21
CA HIS A 24 -1.03 -19.07 -7.43
C HIS A 24 -0.69 -19.11 -8.91
N ILE A 25 0.58 -19.30 -9.23
CA ILE A 25 1.04 -19.44 -10.60
C ILE A 25 1.22 -20.91 -10.91
N GLU A 26 0.55 -21.39 -11.95
CA GLU A 26 0.61 -22.75 -12.46
C GLU A 26 0.82 -22.71 -13.98
N ASN A 27 1.89 -23.36 -14.46
CA ASN A 27 2.23 -23.38 -15.88
C ASN A 27 2.24 -21.98 -16.54
N LYS A 28 2.85 -20.99 -15.89
CA LYS A 28 2.91 -19.58 -16.30
C LYS A 28 1.54 -18.88 -16.36
N THR A 29 0.51 -19.50 -15.80
CA THR A 29 -0.84 -18.93 -15.71
C THR A 29 -1.19 -18.64 -14.28
N MET A 30 -1.79 -17.47 -14.02
CA MET A 30 -2.32 -17.11 -12.72
C MET A 30 -3.66 -17.80 -12.51
N VAL A 31 -3.77 -18.61 -11.45
CA VAL A 31 -5.01 -19.30 -11.08
C VAL A 31 -5.53 -18.69 -9.78
N ILE A 32 -6.71 -18.12 -9.83
CA ILE A 32 -7.40 -17.59 -8.64
C ILE A 32 -8.03 -18.77 -7.89
N THR A 33 -7.63 -18.96 -6.66
CA THR A 33 -8.11 -20.06 -5.82
C THR A 33 -9.19 -19.63 -4.85
N ASP A 34 -9.25 -18.35 -4.51
CA ASP A 34 -10.23 -17.81 -3.57
C ASP A 34 -10.48 -16.33 -3.81
N ALA A 35 -11.71 -15.89 -3.58
CA ALA A 35 -12.11 -14.50 -3.64
C ALA A 35 -13.16 -14.23 -2.56
N LEU A 36 -12.84 -13.34 -1.63
CA LEU A 36 -13.66 -13.01 -0.46
C LEU A 36 -14.03 -11.53 -0.50
N GLU A 37 -15.23 -11.21 -0.09
CA GLU A 37 -15.73 -9.84 -0.05
C GLU A 37 -16.54 -9.60 1.20
N MET A 38 -16.39 -8.40 1.78
CA MET A 38 -17.19 -7.95 2.91
C MET A 38 -17.52 -6.48 2.75
N LYS A 39 -18.77 -6.10 2.99
CA LYS A 39 -19.19 -4.70 3.03
C LYS A 39 -18.66 -4.02 4.29
N ARG A 40 -18.13 -2.81 4.14
CA ARG A 40 -17.66 -2.01 5.26
C ARG A 40 -18.85 -1.41 6.04
N THR A 41 -18.68 -1.34 7.36
CA THR A 41 -19.71 -0.84 8.28
C THR A 41 -19.21 0.19 9.27
N GLY A 42 -17.92 0.36 9.45
CA GLY A 42 -17.35 1.24 10.46
C GLY A 42 -15.90 1.66 10.16
N PRO A 43 -15.12 2.01 11.21
CA PRO A 43 -13.72 2.37 11.05
C PRO A 43 -12.89 1.25 10.44
N ILE A 44 -11.81 1.63 9.74
CA ILE A 44 -10.98 0.67 9.00
C ILE A 44 -10.34 -0.40 9.88
N ASP A 45 -9.91 -0.05 11.09
CA ASP A 45 -9.33 -1.01 12.05
C ASP A 45 -10.34 -2.08 12.49
N GLU A 46 -11.57 -1.69 12.79
CA GLU A 46 -12.64 -2.60 13.17
C GLU A 46 -13.09 -3.48 11.99
N ASP A 47 -13.23 -2.90 10.81
CA ASP A 47 -13.64 -3.62 9.59
C ASP A 47 -12.58 -4.64 9.16
N VAL A 48 -11.30 -4.31 9.26
CA VAL A 48 -10.18 -5.23 8.95
C VAL A 48 -10.18 -6.40 9.93
N THR A 49 -10.30 -6.14 11.22
CA THR A 49 -10.39 -7.18 12.24
C THR A 49 -11.56 -8.11 11.99
N LYS A 50 -12.73 -7.56 11.73
CA LYS A 50 -13.94 -8.34 11.42
C LYS A 50 -13.79 -9.18 10.15
N PHE A 51 -13.15 -8.64 9.12
CA PHE A 51 -12.90 -9.36 7.87
C PHE A 51 -11.98 -10.57 8.08
N ILE A 52 -10.88 -10.37 8.79
CA ILE A 52 -9.93 -11.45 9.10
C ILE A 52 -10.59 -12.55 9.94
N GLU A 53 -11.36 -12.18 10.95
CA GLU A 53 -12.05 -13.13 11.82
C GLU A 53 -13.18 -13.87 11.09
N THR A 54 -13.96 -13.18 10.28
CA THR A 54 -15.09 -13.78 9.54
C THR A 54 -14.63 -14.86 8.58
N TYR A 55 -13.52 -14.65 7.89
CA TYR A 55 -12.99 -15.58 6.89
C TYR A 55 -11.84 -16.44 7.41
N ASP A 56 -11.48 -16.29 8.69
CA ASP A 56 -10.41 -17.05 9.34
C ASP A 56 -9.09 -17.03 8.54
N LEU A 57 -8.67 -15.80 8.18
CA LEU A 57 -7.49 -15.60 7.36
C LEU A 57 -6.21 -15.91 8.14
N ASP A 58 -5.35 -16.72 7.56
CA ASP A 58 -4.05 -17.04 8.14
C ASP A 58 -3.13 -15.83 8.18
N GLU A 59 -2.29 -15.75 9.22
CA GLU A 59 -1.18 -14.81 9.25
C GLU A 59 -0.22 -15.12 8.08
N GLY A 60 0.12 -14.10 7.30
CA GLY A 60 0.97 -14.27 6.15
C GLY A 60 1.30 -12.95 5.45
N ALA A 61 1.90 -13.05 4.28
CA ALA A 61 2.23 -11.89 3.45
C ALA A 61 1.07 -11.55 2.52
N TYR A 62 0.56 -10.33 2.65
CA TYR A 62 -0.50 -9.78 1.81
C TYR A 62 -0.03 -8.47 1.19
N SER A 63 -0.40 -8.26 -0.08
CA SER A 63 -0.29 -6.94 -0.72
C SER A 63 -1.59 -6.20 -0.50
N ILE A 64 -1.53 -5.00 0.08
CA ILE A 64 -2.71 -4.23 0.45
C ILE A 64 -2.76 -2.93 -0.34
N VAL A 65 -3.89 -2.69 -1.00
CA VAL A 65 -4.26 -1.42 -1.60
C VAL A 65 -5.43 -0.87 -0.80
N ALA A 66 -5.28 0.28 -0.20
CA ALA A 66 -6.31 0.88 0.65
C ALA A 66 -6.61 2.31 0.20
N ASN A 67 -7.90 2.66 0.18
CA ASN A 67 -8.34 4.03 -0.02
C ASN A 67 -8.24 4.81 1.29
N ILE A 68 -7.01 5.20 1.61
CA ILE A 68 -6.71 6.11 2.73
C ILE A 68 -6.25 7.45 2.18
N ASP A 69 -6.27 8.49 3.00
CA ASP A 69 -5.89 9.84 2.56
C ASP A 69 -4.44 9.86 2.06
N THR A 70 -4.29 10.05 0.76
CA THR A 70 -3.04 9.89 0.03
C THR A 70 -2.86 11.04 -0.97
N GLN A 71 -1.67 11.59 -1.02
CA GLN A 71 -1.27 12.55 -2.04
C GLN A 71 -0.12 12.00 -2.85
N MET A 72 -0.16 12.21 -4.16
CA MET A 72 0.89 11.79 -5.09
C MET A 72 1.36 12.98 -5.92
N HIS A 73 2.67 13.11 -6.06
CA HIS A 73 3.28 14.10 -6.92
C HIS A 73 4.42 13.50 -7.74
N VAL A 74 4.55 14.01 -8.96
CA VAL A 74 5.66 13.71 -9.86
C VAL A 74 6.37 15.00 -10.18
N ALA A 75 7.66 15.07 -9.91
CA ALA A 75 8.46 16.26 -10.16
C ALA A 75 9.69 15.94 -10.99
N PRO A 76 10.14 16.85 -11.88
CA PRO A 76 11.44 16.72 -12.52
C PRO A 76 12.54 16.67 -11.47
N TYR A 77 13.51 15.78 -11.67
CA TYR A 77 14.61 15.58 -10.75
C TYR A 77 15.91 15.43 -11.49
N ASP A 78 16.92 16.20 -11.07
CA ASP A 78 18.28 16.06 -11.60
C ASP A 78 19.20 15.51 -10.51
N PRO A 79 19.70 14.25 -10.68
CA PRO A 79 20.57 13.65 -9.70
C PRO A 79 21.94 14.32 -9.58
N HIS A 80 22.33 15.19 -10.55
CA HIS A 80 23.56 15.97 -10.49
C HIS A 80 23.44 17.18 -9.56
N ASP A 81 22.23 17.72 -9.39
CA ASP A 81 22.00 18.91 -8.57
C ASP A 81 21.75 18.54 -7.10
N PHE A 82 20.97 17.47 -6.86
CA PHE A 82 20.57 17.04 -5.51
C PHE A 82 20.55 15.54 -5.37
N ASP A 83 20.88 15.01 -4.21
CA ASP A 83 20.51 13.64 -3.86
C ASP A 83 19.01 13.54 -3.53
N MET A 84 18.49 12.33 -3.46
CA MET A 84 17.05 12.11 -3.20
C MET A 84 16.59 12.69 -1.87
N LYS A 85 17.40 12.54 -0.81
CA LYS A 85 17.05 13.03 0.53
C LYS A 85 16.98 14.56 0.57
N GLU A 86 17.94 15.23 -0.06
CA GLU A 86 17.96 16.68 -0.14
C GLU A 86 16.80 17.22 -0.98
N PHE A 87 16.54 16.60 -2.14
CA PHE A 87 15.42 16.97 -2.98
C PHE A 87 14.09 16.88 -2.24
N ILE A 88 13.83 15.79 -1.56
CA ILE A 88 12.63 15.57 -0.79
C ILE A 88 12.53 16.60 0.35
N LYS A 89 13.60 16.76 1.12
CA LYS A 89 13.63 17.69 2.25
C LYS A 89 13.28 19.13 1.87
N TRP A 90 13.82 19.59 0.74
CA TRP A 90 13.63 20.98 0.32
C TRP A 90 12.29 21.24 -0.39
N ASN A 91 11.66 20.20 -0.94
CA ASN A 91 10.46 20.33 -1.75
C ASN A 91 9.19 19.76 -1.11
N ILE A 92 9.30 19.09 0.03
CA ILE A 92 8.17 18.40 0.65
C ILE A 92 6.98 19.31 0.97
N GLU A 93 7.23 20.50 1.48
CA GLU A 93 6.19 21.48 1.82
C GLU A 93 5.52 22.07 0.58
N ASP A 94 6.24 22.12 -0.55
CA ASP A 94 5.72 22.64 -1.81
C ASP A 94 4.79 21.64 -2.50
N TYR A 95 4.99 20.34 -2.26
CA TYR A 95 4.24 19.29 -2.96
C TYR A 95 3.09 18.72 -2.15
N PHE A 96 3.16 18.78 -0.83
CA PHE A 96 2.17 18.13 0.05
C PHE A 96 1.53 19.13 1.01
N SER A 97 0.22 18.98 1.19
CA SER A 97 -0.57 19.84 2.09
C SER A 97 -0.73 19.28 3.49
N PHE A 98 -0.05 18.18 3.82
CA PHE A 98 -0.04 17.64 5.17
C PHE A 98 0.80 18.50 6.12
N GLU A 99 0.32 18.68 7.34
CA GLU A 99 1.03 19.45 8.37
C GLU A 99 2.01 18.58 9.15
N GLY A 100 3.26 19.08 9.30
CA GLY A 100 4.28 18.53 10.20
C GLY A 100 4.51 17.02 10.02
N ASP A 101 4.42 16.30 11.13
CA ASP A 101 4.62 14.84 11.19
C ASP A 101 3.35 14.02 10.94
N SER A 102 2.28 14.63 10.46
CA SER A 102 0.98 13.98 10.25
C SER A 102 0.93 12.99 9.09
N PHE A 103 2.00 12.85 8.34
CA PHE A 103 2.06 11.98 7.16
C PHE A 103 3.32 11.12 7.13
N GLN A 104 3.23 10.03 6.40
CA GLN A 104 4.37 9.19 6.04
C GLN A 104 4.58 9.24 4.54
N MET A 105 5.83 9.38 4.11
CA MET A 105 6.16 9.53 2.72
C MET A 105 7.10 8.44 2.24
N ASP A 106 6.91 8.06 0.98
CA ASP A 106 7.85 7.25 0.22
C ASP A 106 8.09 7.90 -1.14
N ALA A 107 9.24 7.63 -1.73
CA ALA A 107 9.60 8.18 -3.01
C ALA A 107 10.45 7.21 -3.83
N CYS A 108 10.30 7.27 -5.14
CA CYS A 108 11.17 6.54 -6.04
C CYS A 108 11.55 7.40 -7.24
N ARG A 109 12.78 7.20 -7.70
CA ARG A 109 13.31 7.81 -8.91
C ARG A 109 13.01 6.93 -10.11
N ARG A 110 12.54 7.53 -11.20
CA ARG A 110 12.38 6.87 -12.50
C ARG A 110 13.19 7.59 -13.56
N GLU A 111 13.91 6.83 -14.35
CA GLU A 111 14.61 7.32 -15.52
C GLU A 111 13.75 7.09 -16.77
N TYR A 112 13.60 8.15 -17.56
CA TYR A 112 12.94 8.11 -18.85
C TYR A 112 13.98 8.24 -19.99
N PRO A 113 13.64 7.91 -21.24
CA PRO A 113 14.55 8.09 -22.37
C PRO A 113 15.17 9.50 -22.41
N ARG A 114 16.45 9.59 -22.83
CA ARG A 114 17.25 10.83 -22.91
C ARG A 114 17.73 11.35 -21.55
N HIS A 115 17.96 10.47 -20.58
CA HIS A 115 18.46 10.81 -19.25
C HIS A 115 17.58 11.82 -18.50
N ASN A 116 16.26 11.77 -18.73
CA ASN A 116 15.29 12.52 -17.94
C ASN A 116 14.90 11.72 -16.70
N TYR A 117 15.07 12.33 -15.54
CA TYR A 117 14.67 11.72 -14.28
C TYR A 117 13.44 12.42 -13.73
N HIS A 118 12.56 11.63 -13.13
CA HIS A 118 11.43 12.12 -12.38
C HIS A 118 11.41 11.48 -10.99
N MET A 119 11.05 12.27 -10.01
CA MET A 119 10.81 11.79 -8.66
C MET A 119 9.31 11.56 -8.46
N PHE A 120 8.93 10.32 -8.18
CA PHE A 120 7.57 9.96 -7.79
C PHE A 120 7.49 9.95 -6.28
N MET A 121 6.61 10.77 -5.73
CA MET A 121 6.45 10.93 -4.29
C MET A 121 5.03 10.60 -3.89
N VAL A 122 4.87 9.85 -2.81
CA VAL A 122 3.59 9.49 -2.22
C VAL A 122 3.62 9.83 -0.74
N ALA A 123 2.64 10.55 -0.28
CA ALA A 123 2.43 10.83 1.13
C ALA A 123 1.06 10.31 1.57
N VAL A 124 1.01 9.61 2.67
CA VAL A 124 -0.23 9.08 3.26
C VAL A 124 -0.44 9.67 4.65
N ASP A 125 -1.69 9.89 5.01
CA ASP A 125 -2.05 10.30 6.36
C ASP A 125 -1.60 9.23 7.35
N ARG A 126 -0.77 9.64 8.33
CA ARG A 126 -0.19 8.70 9.29
C ARG A 126 -1.23 8.05 10.19
N HIS A 127 -2.22 8.80 10.60
CA HIS A 127 -3.30 8.28 11.44
C HIS A 127 -4.09 7.17 10.73
N SER A 128 -4.47 7.38 9.48
CA SER A 128 -5.18 6.38 8.66
C SER A 128 -4.33 5.12 8.45
N LEU A 129 -3.04 5.28 8.19
CA LEU A 129 -2.12 4.16 8.05
C LEU A 129 -1.98 3.36 9.36
N GLU A 130 -1.88 4.04 10.49
CA GLU A 130 -1.79 3.39 11.80
C GLU A 130 -3.08 2.65 12.18
N LEU A 131 -4.25 3.17 11.84
CA LEU A 131 -5.52 2.46 12.04
C LEU A 131 -5.57 1.14 11.24
N LEU A 132 -5.12 1.16 9.99
CA LEU A 132 -5.02 -0.05 9.17
C LEU A 132 -4.09 -1.08 9.81
N LYS A 133 -2.91 -0.67 10.25
CA LYS A 133 -1.94 -1.53 10.93
C LYS A 133 -2.49 -2.07 12.24
N GLN A 134 -3.22 -1.25 12.99
CA GLN A 134 -3.83 -1.62 14.26
C GLN A 134 -4.84 -2.76 14.11
N GLY A 135 -5.71 -2.68 13.11
CA GLY A 135 -6.67 -3.75 12.82
C GLY A 135 -6.00 -5.10 12.53
N ILE A 136 -4.87 -5.08 11.82
CA ILE A 136 -4.09 -6.28 11.54
C ILE A 136 -3.44 -6.82 12.82
N ARG A 137 -2.81 -5.96 13.62
CA ARG A 137 -2.13 -6.34 14.86
C ARG A 137 -3.09 -6.94 15.89
N ASP A 138 -4.24 -6.32 16.08
CA ASP A 138 -5.24 -6.75 17.08
C ASP A 138 -5.76 -8.16 16.80
N THR A 139 -5.73 -8.57 15.55
CA THR A 139 -6.20 -9.90 15.14
C THR A 139 -5.17 -10.98 15.41
N TYR A 140 -3.89 -10.69 15.22
CA TYR A 140 -2.79 -11.66 15.29
C TYR A 140 -1.91 -11.51 16.55
N ALA A 141 -2.25 -10.60 17.43
CA ALA A 141 -1.51 -10.39 18.67
C ALA A 141 -1.69 -11.54 19.68
#